data_8e6b252213499eade92fb9ea22ff48e1
#
_entry.id   8e6b252213499eade92fb9ea22ff48e1
#
_cell.length_a   1.000
_cell.length_b   1.000
_cell.length_c   1.000
_cell.angle_alpha   90.00
_cell.angle_beta   90.00
_cell.angle_gamma   90.00
#
_symmetry.space_group_name_H-M   'P 1'
#
loop_
_entity.id
_entity.type
_entity.pdbx_description
1 polymer ?
#
loop_
_entity_poly.entity_id
_entity_poly.type
_entity_poly.pdbx_seq_one_letter_code
_entity_poly.pdbx_strand_id
1 'polypeptide(L)'
;VIRECAVNGIRLTYREEGDVAAPVLVLLHGRTADHNDWNGITQHLARRYRVLAPDLRGHGASEHPGAYAIPEMAEDVAGLLDALGVARATVVGHSLGGMVAYHLAMNHPGRVTRLVIEDSAAPDPMRDRPPLVEDGSTGFDWRMMHETERQFVDPDPAWSAGLARITAPTLVISGGAASPFHAERLAARIPGAELVTIEAGHLIHVTEPKAFKRELDAFLTY
;
A
#
# COMPACT_ATOMS: atom_id res chain seq x y z
N VAL A 1 -7.55 18.02 -1.22
CA VAL A 1 -8.82 18.12 -0.46
C VAL A 1 -9.02 16.82 0.29
N ILE A 2 -9.45 16.89 1.56
CA ILE A 2 -9.84 15.70 2.35
C ILE A 2 -11.34 15.43 2.10
N ARG A 3 -11.68 14.16 1.90
CA ARG A 3 -13.04 13.67 1.65
C ARG A 3 -13.32 12.43 2.46
N GLU A 4 -14.59 12.08 2.54
CA GLU A 4 -15.06 10.84 3.19
C GLU A 4 -15.91 10.03 2.22
N CYS A 5 -15.88 8.71 2.37
CA CYS A 5 -16.67 7.77 1.59
C CYS A 5 -17.10 6.58 2.44
N ALA A 6 -18.37 6.19 2.35
CA ALA A 6 -18.85 4.96 2.96
C ALA A 6 -18.56 3.78 2.04
N VAL A 7 -17.81 2.79 2.53
CA VAL A 7 -17.43 1.57 1.79
C VAL A 7 -17.52 0.38 2.73
N ASN A 8 -18.07 -0.73 2.28
CA ASN A 8 -18.09 -2.01 3.03
C ASN A 8 -18.56 -1.88 4.49
N GLY A 9 -19.49 -0.95 4.77
CA GLY A 9 -20.04 -0.72 6.10
C GLY A 9 -19.19 0.15 7.03
N ILE A 10 -18.09 0.73 6.53
CA ILE A 10 -17.24 1.66 7.28
C ILE A 10 -17.10 3.00 6.54
N ARG A 11 -16.65 4.02 7.24
CA ARG A 11 -16.30 5.32 6.68
C ARG A 11 -14.79 5.40 6.47
N LEU A 12 -14.38 5.56 5.21
CA LEU A 12 -13.00 5.90 4.85
C LEU A 12 -12.84 7.40 4.64
N THR A 13 -11.78 7.95 5.21
CA THR A 13 -11.28 9.28 4.89
C THR A 13 -10.16 9.14 3.85
N TYR A 14 -10.11 10.03 2.87
CA TYR A 14 -9.06 10.04 1.87
C TYR A 14 -8.73 11.46 1.42
N ARG A 15 -7.48 11.65 1.06
CA ARG A 15 -6.99 12.86 0.40
C ARG A 15 -7.11 12.69 -1.11
N GLU A 16 -7.64 13.72 -1.77
CA GLU A 16 -7.75 13.78 -3.23
C GLU A 16 -7.01 15.00 -3.77
N GLU A 17 -6.13 14.80 -4.75
CA GLU A 17 -5.40 15.85 -5.46
C GLU A 17 -5.28 15.55 -6.96
N GLY A 18 -5.08 16.60 -7.75
CA GLY A 18 -4.96 16.52 -9.21
C GLY A 18 -6.28 16.72 -9.94
N ASP A 19 -6.24 16.58 -11.26
CA ASP A 19 -7.43 16.72 -12.12
C ASP A 19 -8.31 15.48 -11.98
N VAL A 20 -9.61 15.67 -11.72
CA VAL A 20 -10.58 14.58 -11.58
C VAL A 20 -10.75 13.76 -12.87
N ALA A 21 -10.43 14.33 -14.04
CA ALA A 21 -10.48 13.65 -15.32
C ALA A 21 -9.18 12.88 -15.65
N ALA A 22 -8.12 13.07 -14.87
CA ALA A 22 -6.86 12.37 -15.09
C ALA A 22 -6.96 10.89 -14.68
N PRO A 23 -6.05 10.03 -15.19
CA PRO A 23 -5.94 8.65 -14.72
C PRO A 23 -5.75 8.57 -13.20
N VAL A 24 -6.42 7.61 -12.55
CA VAL A 24 -6.37 7.50 -11.09
C VAL A 24 -5.12 6.76 -10.62
N LEU A 25 -4.51 7.30 -9.56
CA LEU A 25 -3.42 6.69 -8.83
C LEU A 25 -3.75 6.68 -7.34
N VAL A 26 -3.67 5.50 -6.70
CA VAL A 26 -3.93 5.30 -5.28
C VAL A 26 -2.60 5.17 -4.54
N LEU A 27 -2.45 5.89 -3.42
CA LEU A 27 -1.30 5.83 -2.52
C LEU A 27 -1.73 5.21 -1.19
N LEU A 28 -1.15 4.05 -0.83
CA LEU A 28 -1.47 3.30 0.38
C LEU A 28 -0.31 3.38 1.37
N HIS A 29 -0.55 4.01 2.51
CA HIS A 29 0.45 4.26 3.55
C HIS A 29 0.84 3.00 4.34
N GLY A 30 1.95 3.07 5.06
CA GLY A 30 2.41 2.04 5.97
C GLY A 30 1.62 1.99 7.28
N ARG A 31 1.91 0.97 8.09
CA ARG A 31 1.34 0.82 9.44
C ARG A 31 1.70 2.03 10.28
N THR A 32 0.77 2.51 11.13
CA THR A 32 0.89 3.70 12.00
C THR A 32 0.87 5.06 11.29
N ALA A 33 0.88 5.09 9.96
CA ALA A 33 0.79 6.30 9.17
C ALA A 33 -0.67 6.63 8.75
N ASP A 34 -0.83 7.68 7.96
CA ASP A 34 -2.08 8.11 7.35
C ASP A 34 -1.80 8.72 5.96
N HIS A 35 -2.79 9.34 5.32
CA HIS A 35 -2.63 9.97 4.01
C HIS A 35 -1.50 11.02 3.94
N ASN A 36 -1.04 11.57 5.06
CA ASN A 36 0.05 12.56 5.10
C ASN A 36 1.43 11.94 4.87
N ASP A 37 1.59 10.65 5.02
CA ASP A 37 2.82 9.92 4.70
C ASP A 37 3.33 10.26 3.31
N TRP A 38 2.42 10.45 2.37
CA TRP A 38 2.69 10.74 0.96
C TRP A 38 2.86 12.23 0.59
N ASN A 39 2.92 13.15 1.58
CA ASN A 39 2.99 14.59 1.33
C ASN A 39 4.12 14.99 0.36
N GLY A 40 5.29 14.35 0.47
CA GLY A 40 6.44 14.60 -0.40
C GLY A 40 6.28 14.11 -1.85
N ILE A 41 5.31 13.25 -2.11
CA ILE A 41 5.09 12.55 -3.39
C ILE A 41 3.81 13.01 -4.10
N THR A 42 2.76 13.27 -3.33
CA THR A 42 1.41 13.58 -3.88
C THR A 42 1.42 14.74 -4.87
N GLN A 43 2.05 15.87 -4.54
CA GLN A 43 2.09 17.04 -5.44
C GLN A 43 2.81 16.76 -6.75
N HIS A 44 3.84 15.89 -6.73
CA HIS A 44 4.55 15.48 -7.92
C HIS A 44 3.64 14.67 -8.85
N LEU A 45 2.92 13.70 -8.30
CA LEU A 45 2.02 12.82 -9.05
C LEU A 45 0.74 13.54 -9.52
N ALA A 46 0.21 14.47 -8.72
CA ALA A 46 -1.01 15.22 -9.03
C ALA A 46 -0.93 16.08 -10.31
N ARG A 47 0.27 16.26 -10.87
CA ARG A 47 0.46 16.92 -12.17
C ARG A 47 -0.05 16.07 -13.34
N ARG A 48 -0.14 14.75 -13.17
CA ARG A 48 -0.50 13.78 -14.22
C ARG A 48 -1.62 12.83 -13.85
N TYR A 49 -1.90 12.72 -12.56
CA TYR A 49 -2.87 11.76 -12.02
C TYR A 49 -3.88 12.44 -11.12
N ARG A 50 -5.09 11.85 -11.07
CA ARG A 50 -6.00 12.03 -9.94
C ARG A 50 -5.50 11.14 -8.82
N VAL A 51 -4.86 11.73 -7.82
CA VAL A 51 -4.23 11.01 -6.71
C VAL A 51 -5.25 10.83 -5.58
N LEU A 52 -5.44 9.61 -5.14
CA LEU A 52 -6.27 9.23 -4.00
C LEU A 52 -5.35 8.61 -2.94
N ALA A 53 -5.29 9.19 -1.75
CA ALA A 53 -4.54 8.66 -0.62
C ALA A 53 -5.52 8.41 0.54
N PRO A 54 -6.09 7.19 0.66
CA PRO A 54 -6.97 6.85 1.78
C PRO A 54 -6.18 6.61 3.06
N ASP A 55 -6.78 6.96 4.20
CA ASP A 55 -6.42 6.37 5.47
C ASP A 55 -7.01 4.96 5.50
N LEU A 56 -6.17 3.95 5.66
CA LEU A 56 -6.64 2.57 5.78
C LEU A 56 -7.50 2.40 7.04
N ARG A 57 -8.45 1.44 7.06
CA ARG A 57 -9.23 1.14 8.27
C ARG A 57 -8.32 1.04 9.49
N GLY A 58 -8.73 1.61 10.61
CA GLY A 58 -7.95 1.65 11.84
C GLY A 58 -6.82 2.67 11.88
N HIS A 59 -6.73 3.58 10.88
CA HIS A 59 -5.71 4.62 10.81
C HIS A 59 -6.33 5.99 10.54
N GLY A 60 -5.62 7.03 10.96
CA GLY A 60 -5.94 8.43 10.68
C GLY A 60 -7.37 8.79 11.06
N ALA A 61 -8.11 9.39 10.12
CA ALA A 61 -9.49 9.79 10.30
C ALA A 61 -10.51 8.77 9.76
N SER A 62 -10.05 7.63 9.20
CA SER A 62 -10.93 6.53 8.82
C SER A 62 -11.48 5.80 10.05
N GLU A 63 -12.58 5.07 9.85
CA GLU A 63 -13.23 4.35 10.94
C GLU A 63 -12.34 3.22 11.50
N HIS A 64 -12.50 2.97 12.80
CA HIS A 64 -11.84 1.92 13.56
C HIS A 64 -12.82 0.79 13.87
N PRO A 65 -13.11 -0.12 12.92
CA PRO A 65 -14.20 -1.10 13.06
C PRO A 65 -13.90 -2.27 14.00
N GLY A 66 -12.64 -2.40 14.45
CA GLY A 66 -12.22 -3.46 15.35
C GLY A 66 -11.93 -4.81 14.66
N ALA A 67 -11.95 -4.86 13.31
CA ALA A 67 -11.54 -5.99 12.48
C ALA A 67 -10.56 -5.50 11.41
N TYR A 68 -9.39 -6.12 11.31
CA TYR A 68 -8.24 -5.58 10.57
C TYR A 68 -7.49 -6.64 9.76
N ALA A 69 -8.25 -7.51 9.07
CA ALA A 69 -7.64 -8.41 8.11
C ALA A 69 -7.08 -7.64 6.91
N ILE A 70 -5.84 -7.93 6.51
CA ILE A 70 -5.20 -7.25 5.37
C ILE A 70 -6.00 -7.43 4.07
N PRO A 71 -6.57 -8.60 3.76
CA PRO A 71 -7.47 -8.74 2.61
C PRO A 71 -8.71 -7.82 2.69
N GLU A 72 -9.28 -7.59 3.88
CA GLU A 72 -10.41 -6.65 4.04
C GLU A 72 -10.00 -5.20 3.76
N MET A 73 -8.77 -4.80 4.13
CA MET A 73 -8.23 -3.49 3.76
C MET A 73 -8.15 -3.32 2.23
N ALA A 74 -7.81 -4.38 1.50
CA ALA A 74 -7.82 -4.38 0.04
C ALA A 74 -9.24 -4.25 -0.53
N GLU A 75 -10.23 -4.94 0.05
CA GLU A 75 -11.64 -4.79 -0.32
C GLU A 75 -12.17 -3.37 -0.05
N ASP A 76 -11.70 -2.70 1.00
CA ASP A 76 -12.05 -1.29 1.23
C ASP A 76 -11.52 -0.38 0.13
N VAL A 77 -10.30 -0.61 -0.35
CA VAL A 77 -9.75 0.15 -1.49
C VAL A 77 -10.55 -0.14 -2.75
N ALA A 78 -10.93 -1.40 -3.01
CA ALA A 78 -11.83 -1.75 -4.12
C ALA A 78 -13.17 -1.03 -4.00
N GLY A 79 -13.78 -1.04 -2.81
CA GLY A 79 -15.03 -0.33 -2.52
C GLY A 79 -14.93 1.18 -2.70
N LEU A 80 -13.81 1.79 -2.32
CA LEU A 80 -13.55 3.21 -2.56
C LEU A 80 -13.52 3.51 -4.08
N LEU A 81 -12.82 2.70 -4.86
CA LEU A 81 -12.79 2.84 -6.32
C LEU A 81 -14.19 2.72 -6.93
N ASP A 82 -15.00 1.76 -6.46
CA ASP A 82 -16.38 1.57 -6.92
C ASP A 82 -17.26 2.78 -6.60
N ALA A 83 -17.21 3.27 -5.37
CA ALA A 83 -17.97 4.42 -4.93
C ALA A 83 -17.61 5.71 -5.70
N LEU A 84 -16.38 5.82 -6.18
CA LEU A 84 -15.90 6.95 -6.99
C LEU A 84 -16.08 6.72 -8.50
N GLY A 85 -16.67 5.60 -8.93
CA GLY A 85 -16.84 5.26 -10.34
C GLY A 85 -15.53 5.00 -11.08
N VAL A 86 -14.48 4.60 -10.36
CA VAL A 86 -13.13 4.35 -10.90
C VAL A 86 -13.01 2.88 -11.27
N ALA A 87 -13.03 2.57 -12.57
CA ALA A 87 -12.92 1.20 -13.04
C ALA A 87 -11.53 0.58 -12.81
N ARG A 88 -10.46 1.38 -12.98
CA ARG A 88 -9.06 0.92 -12.88
C ARG A 88 -8.17 2.02 -12.34
N ALA A 89 -7.13 1.65 -11.60
CA ALA A 89 -6.16 2.59 -11.04
C ALA A 89 -4.73 2.03 -11.06
N THR A 90 -3.75 2.92 -11.08
CA THR A 90 -2.39 2.61 -10.63
C THR A 90 -2.38 2.57 -9.11
N VAL A 91 -1.68 1.62 -8.52
CA VAL A 91 -1.62 1.48 -7.06
C VAL A 91 -0.17 1.48 -6.60
N VAL A 92 0.13 2.34 -5.65
CA VAL A 92 1.44 2.44 -4.98
C VAL A 92 1.21 2.18 -3.50
N GLY A 93 1.92 1.24 -2.91
CA GLY A 93 1.77 0.91 -1.49
C GLY A 93 3.11 0.75 -0.79
N HIS A 94 3.22 1.34 0.39
CA HIS A 94 4.37 1.23 1.27
C HIS A 94 4.08 0.26 2.42
N SER A 95 5.01 -0.66 2.72
CA SER A 95 4.92 -1.53 3.91
C SER A 95 3.57 -2.28 3.99
N LEU A 96 2.74 -2.05 5.03
CA LEU A 96 1.38 -2.57 5.12
C LEU A 96 0.54 -2.22 3.88
N GLY A 97 0.63 -0.97 3.40
CA GLY A 97 -0.03 -0.54 2.16
C GLY A 97 0.43 -1.31 0.94
N GLY A 98 1.68 -1.78 0.91
CA GLY A 98 2.18 -2.69 -0.12
C GLY A 98 1.52 -4.06 -0.07
N MET A 99 1.26 -4.59 1.13
CA MET A 99 0.49 -5.83 1.29
C MET A 99 -0.95 -5.65 0.82
N VAL A 100 -1.59 -4.55 1.21
CA VAL A 100 -2.95 -4.20 0.74
C VAL A 100 -2.97 -4.07 -0.79
N ALA A 101 -1.95 -3.44 -1.37
CA ALA A 101 -1.84 -3.26 -2.82
C ALA A 101 -1.72 -4.59 -3.58
N TYR A 102 -0.87 -5.52 -3.14
CA TYR A 102 -0.79 -6.81 -3.82
C TYR A 102 -2.04 -7.69 -3.58
N HIS A 103 -2.71 -7.59 -2.41
CA HIS A 103 -3.99 -8.25 -2.20
C HIS A 103 -5.05 -7.73 -3.17
N LEU A 104 -5.14 -6.41 -3.37
CA LEU A 104 -6.03 -5.82 -4.37
C LEU A 104 -5.71 -6.34 -5.77
N ALA A 105 -4.43 -6.37 -6.16
CA ALA A 105 -4.01 -6.80 -7.49
C ALA A 105 -4.26 -8.29 -7.74
N MET A 106 -4.07 -9.17 -6.75
CA MET A 106 -4.28 -10.60 -6.92
C MET A 106 -5.75 -11.02 -6.85
N ASN A 107 -6.59 -10.27 -6.11
CA ASN A 107 -8.02 -10.57 -5.95
C ASN A 107 -8.86 -9.87 -7.03
N HIS A 108 -8.40 -8.72 -7.54
CA HIS A 108 -9.06 -7.91 -8.55
C HIS A 108 -8.10 -7.58 -9.72
N PRO A 109 -7.58 -8.57 -10.46
CA PRO A 109 -6.51 -8.35 -11.44
C PRO A 109 -6.88 -7.36 -12.56
N GLY A 110 -8.18 -7.18 -12.85
CA GLY A 110 -8.67 -6.18 -13.80
C GLY A 110 -8.71 -4.75 -13.29
N ARG A 111 -8.53 -4.53 -11.98
CA ARG A 111 -8.68 -3.20 -11.34
C ARG A 111 -7.36 -2.43 -11.22
N VAL A 112 -6.23 -3.12 -11.29
CA VAL A 112 -4.90 -2.52 -11.15
C VAL A 112 -4.23 -2.43 -12.51
N THR A 113 -3.89 -1.22 -12.95
CA THR A 113 -3.20 -0.96 -14.23
C THR A 113 -1.70 -1.11 -14.12
N ARG A 114 -1.13 -0.67 -13.00
CA ARG A 114 0.28 -0.82 -12.61
C ARG A 114 0.34 -0.93 -11.09
N LEU A 115 1.28 -1.72 -10.60
CA LEU A 115 1.48 -1.95 -9.18
C LEU A 115 2.90 -1.53 -8.79
N VAL A 116 3.03 -0.68 -7.77
CA VAL A 116 4.31 -0.34 -7.16
C VAL A 116 4.27 -0.71 -5.69
N ILE A 117 5.22 -1.51 -5.25
CA ILE A 117 5.33 -1.97 -3.87
C ILE A 117 6.64 -1.46 -3.29
N GLU A 118 6.55 -0.56 -2.33
CA GLU A 118 7.69 -0.01 -1.62
C GLU A 118 7.90 -0.74 -0.31
N ASP A 119 9.03 -1.38 -0.20
CA ASP A 119 9.58 -2.00 1.00
C ASP A 119 8.56 -2.74 1.87
N SER A 120 7.93 -3.75 1.28
CA SER A 120 6.86 -4.52 1.88
C SER A 120 7.24 -5.99 2.07
N ALA A 121 6.60 -6.64 3.05
CA ALA A 121 6.81 -8.05 3.34
C ALA A 121 6.28 -8.94 2.21
N ALA A 122 7.06 -9.93 1.81
CA ALA A 122 6.51 -11.12 1.16
C ALA A 122 5.63 -11.89 2.16
N PRO A 123 4.61 -12.63 1.71
CA PRO A 123 3.77 -13.44 2.60
C PRO A 123 4.50 -14.71 3.07
N ASP A 124 5.58 -14.50 3.79
CA ASP A 124 6.40 -15.52 4.46
C ASP A 124 6.28 -15.34 5.97
N PRO A 125 6.28 -16.44 6.76
CA PRO A 125 6.29 -16.34 8.21
C PRO A 125 7.48 -15.54 8.73
N MET A 126 7.22 -14.55 9.59
CA MET A 126 8.22 -13.68 10.21
C MET A 126 8.23 -13.86 11.74
N ARG A 127 8.55 -15.08 12.19
CA ARG A 127 8.42 -15.50 13.61
C ARG A 127 9.44 -14.86 14.56
N ASP A 128 10.54 -14.34 14.03
CA ASP A 128 11.61 -13.71 14.84
C ASP A 128 11.39 -12.20 15.07
N ARG A 129 10.19 -11.70 14.79
CA ARG A 129 9.86 -10.29 15.05
C ARG A 129 9.77 -10.03 16.56
N PRO A 130 10.29 -8.89 17.04
CA PRO A 130 10.11 -8.52 18.43
C PRO A 130 8.62 -8.33 18.76
N PRO A 131 8.19 -8.62 19.99
CA PRO A 131 6.82 -8.39 20.40
C PRO A 131 6.47 -6.91 20.30
N LEU A 132 5.22 -6.63 19.91
CA LEU A 132 4.70 -5.26 19.94
C LEU A 132 4.59 -4.78 21.38
N VAL A 133 4.99 -3.54 21.59
CA VAL A 133 4.85 -2.84 22.87
C VAL A 133 3.99 -1.61 22.63
N GLU A 134 2.86 -1.52 23.32
CA GLU A 134 2.00 -0.33 23.29
C GLU A 134 2.70 0.81 24.03
N ASP A 135 3.01 1.87 23.31
CA ASP A 135 3.77 3.04 23.80
C ASP A 135 2.91 4.29 24.00
N GLY A 136 1.57 4.15 23.86
CA GLY A 136 0.62 5.25 23.97
C GLY A 136 0.52 6.10 22.70
N SER A 137 1.15 5.71 21.60
CA SER A 137 1.00 6.38 20.31
C SER A 137 -0.46 6.40 19.89
N THR A 138 -0.87 7.48 19.21
CA THR A 138 -2.23 7.73 18.71
C THR A 138 -2.23 7.88 17.21
N GLY A 139 -3.42 8.05 16.61
CA GLY A 139 -3.59 8.16 15.16
C GLY A 139 -3.91 6.82 14.48
N PHE A 140 -3.93 5.73 15.25
CA PHE A 140 -4.32 4.39 14.80
C PHE A 140 -4.90 3.57 15.95
N ASP A 141 -5.61 2.48 15.61
CA ASP A 141 -6.12 1.53 16.60
C ASP A 141 -5.05 0.47 16.94
N TRP A 142 -4.71 0.33 18.21
CA TRP A 142 -3.77 -0.70 18.67
C TRP A 142 -4.22 -2.13 18.38
N ARG A 143 -5.54 -2.39 18.30
CA ARG A 143 -6.05 -3.68 17.82
C ARG A 143 -5.64 -3.97 16.39
N MET A 144 -5.60 -2.93 15.53
CA MET A 144 -5.08 -3.05 14.17
C MET A 144 -3.61 -3.46 14.19
N MET A 145 -2.80 -2.86 15.05
CA MET A 145 -1.39 -3.24 15.21
C MET A 145 -1.23 -4.72 15.55
N HIS A 146 -1.97 -5.21 16.55
CA HIS A 146 -1.91 -6.61 16.96
C HIS A 146 -2.45 -7.57 15.91
N GLU A 147 -3.53 -7.22 15.22
CA GLU A 147 -4.11 -8.09 14.18
C GLU A 147 -3.24 -8.16 12.94
N THR A 148 -2.67 -7.05 12.49
CA THR A 148 -1.73 -7.06 11.35
C THR A 148 -0.43 -7.75 11.72
N GLU A 149 0.09 -7.57 12.95
CA GLU A 149 1.29 -8.29 13.41
C GLU A 149 1.13 -9.80 13.35
N ARG A 150 -0.02 -10.35 13.79
CA ARG A 150 -0.29 -11.78 13.64
C ARG A 150 -0.23 -12.25 12.20
N GLN A 151 -0.74 -11.43 11.26
CA GLN A 151 -0.73 -11.73 9.83
C GLN A 151 0.67 -11.59 9.21
N PHE A 152 1.56 -10.77 9.77
CA PHE A 152 2.99 -10.74 9.41
C PHE A 152 3.73 -11.96 9.95
N VAL A 153 3.45 -12.34 11.21
CA VAL A 153 4.14 -13.47 11.87
C VAL A 153 3.76 -14.81 11.24
N ASP A 154 2.49 -14.99 10.92
CA ASP A 154 1.96 -16.25 10.36
C ASP A 154 0.90 -15.94 9.28
N PRO A 155 1.34 -15.51 8.08
CA PRO A 155 0.42 -15.21 6.98
C PRO A 155 -0.27 -16.47 6.47
N ASP A 156 -1.48 -16.31 5.92
CA ASP A 156 -2.17 -17.40 5.22
C ASP A 156 -1.29 -17.90 4.04
N PRO A 157 -0.96 -19.19 3.99
CA PRO A 157 -0.16 -19.75 2.90
C PRO A 157 -0.76 -19.52 1.49
N ALA A 158 -2.08 -19.33 1.38
CA ALA A 158 -2.75 -19.02 0.13
C ALA A 158 -2.33 -17.68 -0.46
N TRP A 159 -1.85 -16.74 0.36
CA TRP A 159 -1.38 -15.44 -0.12
C TRP A 159 -0.15 -15.57 -1.01
N SER A 160 0.79 -16.43 -0.64
CA SER A 160 2.00 -16.68 -1.43
C SER A 160 1.65 -17.23 -2.83
N ALA A 161 0.74 -18.20 -2.89
CA ALA A 161 0.25 -18.73 -4.17
C ALA A 161 -0.55 -17.69 -4.96
N GLY A 162 -1.25 -16.78 -4.25
CA GLY A 162 -2.04 -15.71 -4.84
C GLY A 162 -1.23 -14.70 -5.65
N LEU A 163 0.03 -14.45 -5.29
CA LEU A 163 0.89 -13.50 -6.00
C LEU A 163 1.07 -13.83 -7.48
N ALA A 164 1.02 -15.12 -7.84
CA ALA A 164 1.10 -15.57 -9.23
C ALA A 164 -0.11 -15.14 -10.10
N ARG A 165 -1.21 -14.67 -9.49
CA ARG A 165 -2.39 -14.16 -10.20
C ARG A 165 -2.29 -12.69 -10.58
N ILE A 166 -1.27 -11.98 -10.08
CA ILE A 166 -1.05 -10.57 -10.42
C ILE A 166 -0.66 -10.46 -11.88
N THR A 167 -1.48 -9.76 -12.65
CA THR A 167 -1.27 -9.53 -14.10
C THR A 167 -0.81 -8.11 -14.42
N ALA A 168 -0.90 -7.20 -13.46
CA ALA A 168 -0.44 -5.83 -13.61
C ALA A 168 1.09 -5.78 -13.70
N PRO A 169 1.68 -5.00 -14.62
CA PRO A 169 3.09 -4.64 -14.54
C PRO A 169 3.43 -4.18 -13.13
N THR A 170 4.46 -4.77 -12.53
CA THR A 170 4.79 -4.56 -11.12
C THR A 170 6.22 -4.10 -10.93
N LEU A 171 6.41 -3.04 -10.14
CA LEU A 171 7.70 -2.59 -9.63
C LEU A 171 7.77 -2.83 -8.12
N VAL A 172 8.79 -3.54 -7.67
CA VAL A 172 9.12 -3.70 -6.25
C VAL A 172 10.34 -2.85 -5.96
N ILE A 173 10.25 -1.96 -4.98
CA ILE A 173 11.34 -1.09 -4.55
C ILE A 173 11.79 -1.55 -3.16
N SER A 174 13.05 -1.98 -3.06
CA SER A 174 13.70 -2.42 -1.83
C SER A 174 14.43 -1.26 -1.16
N GLY A 175 14.36 -1.18 0.17
CA GLY A 175 15.14 -0.25 0.99
C GLY A 175 16.61 -0.67 1.20
N GLY A 176 17.04 -1.77 0.58
CA GLY A 176 18.41 -2.26 0.67
C GLY A 176 18.74 -2.95 1.99
N ALA A 177 20.01 -2.94 2.36
CA ALA A 177 20.53 -3.70 3.50
C ALA A 177 19.94 -3.27 4.86
N ALA A 178 19.44 -2.05 4.97
CA ALA A 178 18.81 -1.54 6.19
C ALA A 178 17.29 -1.78 6.25
N SER A 179 16.71 -2.42 5.22
CA SER A 179 15.30 -2.80 5.19
C SER A 179 15.04 -3.97 6.15
N PRO A 180 13.88 -3.97 6.85
CA PRO A 180 13.44 -5.14 7.63
C PRO A 180 12.86 -6.26 6.73
N PHE A 181 12.71 -6.04 5.43
CA PHE A 181 12.06 -6.96 4.49
C PHE A 181 12.99 -7.45 3.38
N HIS A 182 12.66 -8.63 2.87
CA HIS A 182 13.33 -9.27 1.75
C HIS A 182 12.51 -9.08 0.47
N ALA A 183 12.60 -7.90 -0.12
CA ALA A 183 11.81 -7.50 -1.30
C ALA A 183 12.04 -8.42 -2.51
N GLU A 184 13.23 -9.01 -2.63
CA GLU A 184 13.56 -10.01 -3.68
C GLU A 184 12.65 -11.24 -3.61
N ARG A 185 12.22 -11.66 -2.42
CA ARG A 185 11.29 -12.80 -2.27
C ARG A 185 9.90 -12.48 -2.77
N LEU A 186 9.47 -11.23 -2.60
CA LEU A 186 8.19 -10.75 -3.11
C LEU A 186 8.25 -10.63 -4.63
N ALA A 187 9.27 -9.97 -5.17
CA ALA A 187 9.46 -9.79 -6.61
C ALA A 187 9.53 -11.14 -7.35
N ALA A 188 10.23 -12.13 -6.79
CA ALA A 188 10.38 -13.45 -7.41
C ALA A 188 9.05 -14.24 -7.56
N ARG A 189 7.99 -13.87 -6.83
CA ARG A 189 6.68 -14.54 -6.86
C ARG A 189 5.65 -13.84 -7.72
N ILE A 190 5.90 -12.59 -8.10
CA ILE A 190 5.01 -11.82 -8.97
C ILE A 190 5.50 -11.94 -10.41
N PRO A 191 4.69 -12.45 -11.35
CA PRO A 191 5.12 -12.64 -12.74
C PRO A 191 5.57 -11.33 -13.38
N GLY A 192 6.80 -11.32 -13.90
CA GLY A 192 7.35 -10.15 -14.60
C GLY A 192 7.65 -8.93 -13.72
N ALA A 193 7.67 -9.07 -12.39
CA ALA A 193 8.00 -7.96 -11.52
C ALA A 193 9.44 -7.48 -11.72
N GLU A 194 9.60 -6.15 -11.79
CA GLU A 194 10.90 -5.48 -11.74
C GLU A 194 11.29 -5.24 -10.28
N LEU A 195 12.58 -5.40 -9.96
CA LEU A 195 13.13 -5.10 -8.63
C LEU A 195 14.18 -4.01 -8.74
N VAL A 196 14.00 -2.95 -7.96
CA VAL A 196 14.96 -1.86 -7.82
C VAL A 196 15.34 -1.71 -6.34
N THR A 197 16.60 -1.47 -6.05
CA THR A 197 17.09 -1.20 -4.70
C THR A 197 17.51 0.26 -4.57
N ILE A 198 16.98 0.94 -3.54
CA ILE A 198 17.43 2.26 -3.10
C ILE A 198 17.89 2.09 -1.65
N GLU A 199 19.17 2.28 -1.39
CA GLU A 199 19.76 2.11 -0.04
C GLU A 199 19.29 3.23 0.91
N ALA A 200 18.08 3.07 1.44
CA ALA A 200 17.36 4.10 2.20
C ALA A 200 16.68 3.56 3.47
N GLY A 201 16.72 2.23 3.67
CA GLY A 201 15.95 1.59 4.73
C GLY A 201 14.45 1.59 4.42
N HIS A 202 13.61 1.54 5.47
CA HIS A 202 12.18 1.25 5.33
C HIS A 202 11.33 2.39 4.73
N LEU A 203 11.73 3.66 4.91
CA LEU A 203 10.94 4.83 4.50
C LEU A 203 11.55 5.52 3.27
N ILE A 204 11.60 4.83 2.14
CA ILE A 204 12.33 5.27 0.92
C ILE A 204 11.77 6.59 0.39
N HIS A 205 10.44 6.69 0.25
CA HIS A 205 9.77 7.90 -0.26
C HIS A 205 9.97 9.13 0.63
N VAL A 206 10.34 8.94 1.91
CA VAL A 206 10.62 10.01 2.87
C VAL A 206 12.11 10.35 2.87
N THR A 207 12.98 9.34 2.94
CA THR A 207 14.43 9.53 3.13
C THR A 207 15.15 9.83 1.81
N GLU A 208 14.72 9.21 0.71
CA GLU A 208 15.28 9.37 -0.63
C GLU A 208 14.20 9.74 -1.67
N PRO A 209 13.43 10.84 -1.46
CA PRO A 209 12.29 11.18 -2.31
C PRO A 209 12.66 11.46 -3.76
N LYS A 210 13.89 11.91 -4.03
CA LYS A 210 14.34 12.16 -5.41
C LYS A 210 14.57 10.84 -6.15
N ALA A 211 15.23 9.88 -5.53
CA ALA A 211 15.47 8.57 -6.10
C ALA A 211 14.14 7.82 -6.29
N PHE A 212 13.28 7.84 -5.27
CA PHE A 212 11.96 7.23 -5.35
C PHE A 212 11.12 7.78 -6.53
N LYS A 213 11.03 9.11 -6.67
CA LYS A 213 10.30 9.75 -7.79
C LYS A 213 10.88 9.38 -9.15
N ARG A 214 12.20 9.27 -9.27
CA ARG A 214 12.85 8.89 -10.53
C ARG A 214 12.44 7.48 -10.96
N GLU A 215 12.52 6.49 -10.06
CA GLU A 215 12.13 5.11 -10.36
C GLU A 215 10.62 5.00 -10.64
N LEU A 216 9.81 5.71 -9.85
CA LEU A 216 8.36 5.77 -10.05
C LEU A 216 8.00 6.38 -11.41
N ASP A 217 8.60 7.51 -11.79
CA ASP A 217 8.37 8.16 -13.08
C ASP A 217 8.81 7.27 -14.25
N ALA A 218 9.96 6.61 -14.15
CA ALA A 218 10.45 5.70 -15.17
C ALA A 218 9.45 4.56 -15.40
N PHE A 219 8.96 3.93 -14.32
CA PHE A 219 8.02 2.83 -14.40
C PHE A 219 6.62 3.26 -14.86
N LEU A 220 6.14 4.44 -14.50
CA LEU A 220 4.80 4.94 -14.84
C LEU A 220 4.71 5.52 -16.28
N THR A 221 5.83 5.74 -16.96
CA THR A 221 5.85 6.37 -18.30
C THR A 221 5.64 5.36 -19.44
N TYR A 222 5.82 4.07 -19.22
CA TYR A 222 5.72 3.00 -20.23
C TYR A 222 4.36 2.32 -20.30
#